data_60508a84c946bcff32cfce21c7025b12
#
_entry.id   60508a84c946bcff32cfce21c7025b12
#
_cell.length_a   1.000
_cell.length_b   1.000
_cell.length_c   1.000
_cell.angle_alpha   90.00
_cell.angle_beta   90.00
_cell.angle_gamma   90.00
#
_symmetry.space_group_name_H-M   'P 1'
#
loop_
_entity.id
_entity.type
_entity.pdbx_description
1 polymer ?
#
loop_
_entity_poly.entity_id
_entity_poly.type
_entity_poly.pdbx_seq_one_letter_code
_entity_poly.pdbx_strand_id
1 'polypeptide(L)'
;IMGHTGSGKSTLIQHLNGLLKPTSGQVLLAGKDIWAEPKKIREVRFRVGLVFQYPEYQLFEETVYKDIAFGPANMGRTGAELDRCVREAARLVGIRDEQLDKSPFELSGGQKRRVALAGVLAMEPDVLVLDEPTAGLDPAGRENLMANIRDYHRNKQKTIVLVSHSMDEIAQNADRILVLKGAHILMSGTPAEVFA
;
A
#
# COMPACT_ATOMS: atom_id res chain seq x y z
N ILE A 1 -11.49 4.09 0.54
CA ILE A 1 -11.84 5.02 1.63
C ILE A 1 -11.73 6.43 1.09
N MET A 2 -12.76 7.24 1.29
CA MET A 2 -12.78 8.63 0.85
C MET A 2 -13.23 9.59 1.96
N GLY A 3 -12.96 10.88 1.79
CA GLY A 3 -13.31 11.95 2.72
C GLY A 3 -12.38 13.15 2.55
N HIS A 4 -12.78 14.32 3.03
CA HIS A 4 -11.96 15.53 2.93
C HIS A 4 -10.67 15.42 3.79
N THR A 5 -9.73 16.32 3.57
CA THR A 5 -8.50 16.42 4.39
C THR A 5 -8.88 16.63 5.85
N GLY A 6 -8.20 15.93 6.77
CA GLY A 6 -8.50 15.95 8.20
C GLY A 6 -9.69 15.11 8.65
N SER A 7 -10.33 14.31 7.75
CA SER A 7 -11.46 13.44 8.14
C SER A 7 -11.05 12.18 8.91
N GLY A 8 -9.76 11.93 9.14
CA GLY A 8 -9.26 10.78 9.90
C GLY A 8 -8.83 9.58 9.05
N LYS A 9 -8.77 9.68 7.72
CA LYS A 9 -8.39 8.56 6.81
C LYS A 9 -7.03 7.97 7.16
N SER A 10 -5.99 8.80 7.20
CA SER A 10 -4.61 8.34 7.49
C SER A 10 -4.47 7.76 8.89
N THR A 11 -5.22 8.29 9.87
CA THR A 11 -5.29 7.72 11.21
C THR A 11 -5.94 6.32 11.18
N LEU A 12 -7.05 6.17 10.47
CA LEU A 12 -7.74 4.88 10.33
C LEU A 12 -6.83 3.82 9.72
N ILE A 13 -6.16 4.12 8.61
CA ILE A 13 -5.30 3.13 7.95
C ILE A 13 -4.09 2.74 8.79
N GLN A 14 -3.57 3.61 9.64
CA GLN A 14 -2.51 3.29 10.59
C GLN A 14 -2.97 2.33 11.70
N HIS A 15 -4.26 2.32 12.04
CA HIS A 15 -4.82 1.29 12.91
C HIS A 15 -4.89 -0.07 12.20
N LEU A 16 -5.18 -0.09 10.88
CA LEU A 16 -5.32 -1.34 10.13
C LEU A 16 -4.02 -2.16 10.07
N ASN A 17 -2.85 -1.50 10.04
CA ASN A 17 -1.56 -2.19 10.02
C ASN A 17 -0.85 -2.21 11.39
N GLY A 18 -1.54 -1.80 12.45
CA GLY A 18 -1.01 -1.83 13.81
C GLY A 18 0.10 -0.82 14.09
N LEU A 19 0.19 0.30 13.34
CA LEU A 19 1.05 1.43 13.73
C LEU A 19 0.45 2.20 14.90
N LEU A 20 -0.88 2.31 14.93
CA LEU A 20 -1.61 2.89 16.05
C LEU A 20 -2.46 1.82 16.72
N LYS A 21 -2.48 1.84 18.05
CA LYS A 21 -3.38 1.00 18.85
C LYS A 21 -4.66 1.77 19.11
N PRO A 22 -5.86 1.18 18.88
CA PRO A 22 -7.12 1.83 19.19
C PRO A 22 -7.28 1.99 20.73
N THR A 23 -7.88 3.10 21.15
CA THR A 23 -8.23 3.35 22.57
C THR A 23 -9.34 2.40 23.03
N SER A 24 -10.26 2.08 22.12
CA SER A 24 -11.36 1.14 22.34
C SER A 24 -11.71 0.43 21.03
N GLY A 25 -12.46 -0.67 21.11
CA GLY A 25 -12.78 -1.51 19.97
C GLY A 25 -11.65 -2.45 19.58
N GLN A 26 -11.80 -3.10 18.43
CA GLN A 26 -10.88 -4.12 17.92
C GLN A 26 -10.60 -3.92 16.43
N VAL A 27 -9.42 -4.28 15.99
CA VAL A 27 -9.06 -4.40 14.57
C VAL A 27 -8.82 -5.87 14.28
N LEU A 28 -9.65 -6.43 13.40
CA LEU A 28 -9.60 -7.86 13.08
C LEU A 28 -8.95 -8.11 11.73
N LEU A 29 -7.94 -8.98 11.68
CA LEU A 29 -7.35 -9.54 10.48
C LEU A 29 -7.68 -11.02 10.40
N ALA A 30 -8.45 -11.43 9.37
CA ALA A 30 -8.95 -12.80 9.24
C ALA A 30 -9.64 -13.32 10.54
N GLY A 31 -10.47 -12.47 11.16
CA GLY A 31 -11.24 -12.80 12.37
C GLY A 31 -10.46 -12.77 13.69
N LYS A 32 -9.17 -12.43 13.66
CA LYS A 32 -8.34 -12.34 14.87
C LYS A 32 -7.98 -10.89 15.17
N ASP A 33 -8.11 -10.48 16.43
CA ASP A 33 -7.68 -9.15 16.87
C ASP A 33 -6.14 -9.03 16.72
N ILE A 34 -5.71 -8.03 15.96
CA ILE A 34 -4.28 -7.80 15.72
C ILE A 34 -3.52 -7.40 16.98
N TRP A 35 -4.22 -6.96 18.02
CA TRP A 35 -3.66 -6.55 19.30
C TRP A 35 -3.81 -7.60 20.41
N ALA A 36 -4.37 -8.78 20.11
CA ALA A 36 -4.47 -9.87 21.08
C ALA A 36 -3.09 -10.29 21.63
N GLU A 37 -2.06 -10.25 20.78
CA GLU A 37 -0.67 -10.53 21.13
C GLU A 37 0.25 -9.36 20.68
N PRO A 38 0.39 -8.28 21.47
CA PRO A 38 1.12 -7.06 21.05
C PRO A 38 2.58 -7.32 20.63
N LYS A 39 3.21 -8.35 21.18
CA LYS A 39 4.59 -8.75 20.80
C LYS A 39 4.69 -9.25 19.36
N LYS A 40 3.59 -9.71 18.76
CA LYS A 40 3.50 -10.22 17.39
C LYS A 40 3.02 -9.17 16.38
N ILE A 41 2.87 -7.93 16.77
CA ILE A 41 2.36 -6.86 15.89
C ILE A 41 3.23 -6.69 14.61
N ARG A 42 4.50 -7.07 14.67
CA ARG A 42 5.38 -7.08 13.49
C ARG A 42 4.87 -8.04 12.40
N GLU A 43 4.33 -9.19 12.76
CA GLU A 43 3.77 -10.17 11.82
C GLU A 43 2.54 -9.60 11.11
N VAL A 44 1.73 -8.79 11.82
CA VAL A 44 0.59 -8.08 11.22
C VAL A 44 1.07 -7.10 10.15
N ARG A 45 2.16 -6.36 10.39
CA ARG A 45 2.73 -5.40 9.44
C ARG A 45 3.27 -6.05 8.17
N PHE A 46 3.68 -7.31 8.24
CA PHE A 46 4.05 -8.09 7.05
C PHE A 46 2.82 -8.51 6.24
N ARG A 47 1.70 -8.78 6.91
CA ARG A 47 0.45 -9.19 6.27
C ARG A 47 -0.40 -8.00 5.80
N VAL A 48 -0.27 -6.84 6.44
CA VAL A 48 -0.95 -5.59 6.07
C VAL A 48 0.10 -4.59 5.66
N GLY A 49 0.44 -4.58 4.38
CA GLY A 49 1.38 -3.61 3.80
C GLY A 49 0.74 -2.24 3.70
N LEU A 50 1.46 -1.20 4.12
CA LEU A 50 1.01 0.18 4.06
C LEU A 50 1.98 1.02 3.24
N VAL A 51 1.46 1.64 2.18
CA VAL A 51 2.16 2.63 1.37
C VAL A 51 1.60 4.00 1.73
N PHE A 52 2.43 4.84 2.33
CA PHE A 52 2.06 6.21 2.73
C PHE A 52 1.99 7.15 1.53
N GLN A 53 1.36 8.29 1.73
CA GLN A 53 1.43 9.41 0.81
C GLN A 53 2.90 9.85 0.64
N TYR A 54 3.36 10.06 -0.61
CA TYR A 54 4.75 10.38 -0.95
C TYR A 54 5.77 9.33 -0.44
N PRO A 55 5.60 8.05 -0.79
CA PRO A 55 6.42 6.97 -0.24
C PRO A 55 7.88 7.04 -0.70
N GLU A 56 8.18 7.83 -1.74
CA GLU A 56 9.54 8.10 -2.24
C GLU A 56 10.47 8.76 -1.21
N TYR A 57 9.94 9.39 -0.18
CA TYR A 57 10.75 9.95 0.93
C TYR A 57 11.19 8.89 1.94
N GLN A 58 10.72 7.66 1.80
CA GLN A 58 11.07 6.56 2.70
C GLN A 58 12.22 5.69 2.19
N LEU A 59 12.76 5.98 1.00
CA LEU A 59 13.91 5.29 0.43
C LEU A 59 15.19 5.70 1.16
N PHE A 60 16.00 4.71 1.55
CA PHE A 60 17.18 4.96 2.38
C PHE A 60 18.38 4.05 2.06
N GLU A 61 18.19 3.02 1.25
CA GLU A 61 19.24 2.06 0.91
C GLU A 61 20.15 2.56 -0.23
N GLU A 62 21.31 1.94 -0.38
CA GLU A 62 22.31 2.30 -1.39
C GLU A 62 21.84 1.97 -2.82
N THR A 63 21.05 0.89 -2.97
CA THR A 63 20.55 0.44 -4.27
C THR A 63 19.05 0.18 -4.22
N VAL A 64 18.40 0.29 -5.39
CA VAL A 64 16.98 -0.06 -5.57
C VAL A 64 16.70 -1.50 -5.13
N TYR A 65 17.61 -2.42 -5.47
CA TYR A 65 17.49 -3.81 -5.03
C TYR A 65 17.42 -3.92 -3.51
N LYS A 66 18.33 -3.26 -2.79
CA LYS A 66 18.38 -3.32 -1.31
C LYS A 66 17.14 -2.69 -0.68
N ASP A 67 16.64 -1.57 -1.20
CA ASP A 67 15.40 -0.95 -0.73
C ASP A 67 14.21 -1.90 -0.88
N ILE A 68 14.04 -2.52 -2.04
CA ILE A 68 12.96 -3.49 -2.27
C ILE A 68 13.15 -4.74 -1.40
N ALA A 69 14.38 -5.21 -1.23
CA ALA A 69 14.71 -6.40 -0.44
C ALA A 69 14.52 -6.22 1.06
N PHE A 70 14.51 -4.99 1.57
CA PHE A 70 14.49 -4.69 3.00
C PHE A 70 13.33 -5.35 3.75
N GLY A 71 12.11 -5.24 3.23
CA GLY A 71 10.93 -5.88 3.81
C GLY A 71 11.02 -7.40 3.85
N PRO A 72 11.19 -8.07 2.70
CA PRO A 72 11.33 -9.54 2.63
C PRO A 72 12.50 -10.09 3.45
N ALA A 73 13.66 -9.42 3.46
CA ALA A 73 14.80 -9.82 4.29
C ALA A 73 14.46 -9.78 5.78
N ASN A 74 13.72 -8.77 6.22
CA ASN A 74 13.21 -8.67 7.59
C ASN A 74 12.17 -9.76 7.95
N MET A 75 11.55 -10.38 6.95
CA MET A 75 10.69 -11.57 7.12
C MET A 75 11.50 -12.87 7.19
N GLY A 76 12.83 -12.80 7.04
CA GLY A 76 13.72 -13.96 7.04
C GLY A 76 13.93 -14.61 5.67
N ARG A 77 13.44 -14.01 4.57
CA ARG A 77 13.69 -14.50 3.21
C ARG A 77 15.15 -14.24 2.82
N THR A 78 15.78 -15.20 2.19
CA THR A 78 17.21 -15.13 1.79
C THR A 78 17.45 -15.81 0.44
N GLY A 79 18.62 -15.57 -0.15
CA GLY A 79 19.05 -16.25 -1.37
C GLY A 79 18.06 -16.11 -2.53
N ALA A 80 17.79 -17.23 -3.21
CA ALA A 80 16.93 -17.25 -4.40
C ALA A 80 15.48 -16.79 -4.13
N GLU A 81 14.95 -17.05 -2.93
CA GLU A 81 13.60 -16.61 -2.56
C GLU A 81 13.53 -15.08 -2.46
N LEU A 82 14.53 -14.47 -1.81
CA LEU A 82 14.63 -13.01 -1.71
C LEU A 82 14.73 -12.37 -3.08
N ASP A 83 15.63 -12.88 -3.94
CA ASP A 83 15.82 -12.36 -5.31
C ASP A 83 14.53 -12.46 -6.13
N ARG A 84 13.82 -13.58 -6.04
CA ARG A 84 12.51 -13.76 -6.69
C ARG A 84 11.52 -12.69 -6.25
N CYS A 85 11.35 -12.46 -4.94
CA CYS A 85 10.42 -11.47 -4.42
C CYS A 85 10.75 -10.06 -4.91
N VAL A 86 12.04 -9.69 -4.91
CA VAL A 86 12.50 -8.38 -5.37
C VAL A 86 12.19 -8.19 -6.85
N ARG A 87 12.57 -9.15 -7.72
CA ARG A 87 12.38 -9.02 -9.15
C ARG A 87 10.90 -9.08 -9.57
N GLU A 88 10.10 -9.92 -8.94
CA GLU A 88 8.65 -9.95 -9.18
C GLU A 88 8.01 -8.62 -8.82
N ALA A 89 8.32 -8.06 -7.65
CA ALA A 89 7.79 -6.78 -7.23
C ALA A 89 8.25 -5.62 -8.14
N ALA A 90 9.53 -5.60 -8.54
CA ALA A 90 10.07 -4.63 -9.47
C ALA A 90 9.34 -4.64 -10.82
N ARG A 91 9.11 -5.84 -11.39
CA ARG A 91 8.36 -6.00 -12.65
C ARG A 91 6.92 -5.51 -12.53
N LEU A 92 6.24 -5.83 -11.44
CA LEU A 92 4.85 -5.39 -11.19
C LEU A 92 4.69 -3.86 -11.27
N VAL A 93 5.70 -3.10 -10.85
CA VAL A 93 5.68 -1.63 -10.88
C VAL A 93 6.43 -1.02 -12.07
N GLY A 94 6.90 -1.85 -13.00
CA GLY A 94 7.61 -1.41 -14.20
C GLY A 94 9.02 -0.89 -13.94
N ILE A 95 9.72 -1.43 -12.95
CA ILE A 95 11.16 -1.23 -12.73
C ILE A 95 11.91 -2.30 -13.53
N ARG A 96 12.87 -1.86 -14.35
CA ARG A 96 13.70 -2.75 -15.16
C ARG A 96 14.88 -3.28 -14.36
N ASP A 97 15.36 -4.48 -14.70
CA ASP A 97 16.48 -5.13 -14.00
C ASP A 97 17.74 -4.26 -13.94
N GLU A 98 18.03 -3.49 -14.99
CA GLU A 98 19.17 -2.53 -15.07
C GLU A 98 19.09 -1.39 -14.04
N GLN A 99 17.92 -1.15 -13.47
CA GLN A 99 17.69 -0.12 -12.46
C GLN A 99 17.91 -0.64 -11.03
N LEU A 100 17.96 -1.95 -10.83
CA LEU A 100 18.07 -2.56 -9.51
C LEU A 100 19.40 -2.22 -8.82
N ASP A 101 20.48 -2.10 -9.59
CA ASP A 101 21.81 -1.76 -9.07
C ASP A 101 22.07 -0.26 -8.92
N LYS A 102 21.13 0.58 -9.41
CA LYS A 102 21.25 2.04 -9.28
C LYS A 102 20.91 2.51 -7.88
N SER A 103 21.45 3.68 -7.51
CA SER A 103 21.02 4.38 -6.31
C SER A 103 19.57 4.86 -6.48
N PRO A 104 18.69 4.65 -5.48
CA PRO A 104 17.34 5.22 -5.53
C PRO A 104 17.36 6.75 -5.70
N PHE A 105 18.40 7.42 -5.20
CA PHE A 105 18.50 8.87 -5.22
C PHE A 105 18.77 9.45 -6.63
N GLU A 106 19.26 8.62 -7.57
CA GLU A 106 19.47 8.99 -8.97
C GLU A 106 18.20 8.87 -9.83
N LEU A 107 17.13 8.31 -9.28
CA LEU A 107 15.88 8.09 -9.98
C LEU A 107 14.98 9.34 -10.00
N SER A 108 14.12 9.44 -11.01
CA SER A 108 13.04 10.43 -11.00
C SER A 108 12.04 10.18 -9.86
N GLY A 109 11.28 11.21 -9.47
CA GLY A 109 10.28 11.07 -8.40
C GLY A 109 9.27 9.94 -8.64
N GLY A 110 8.78 9.80 -9.88
CA GLY A 110 7.87 8.70 -10.23
C GLY A 110 8.54 7.32 -10.19
N GLN A 111 9.84 7.23 -10.50
CA GLN A 111 10.59 5.98 -10.36
C GLN A 111 10.81 5.65 -8.87
N LYS A 112 11.20 6.63 -8.04
CA LYS A 112 11.35 6.46 -6.58
C LYS A 112 10.05 5.94 -5.94
N ARG A 113 8.90 6.51 -6.33
CA ARG A 113 7.59 6.05 -5.85
C ARG A 113 7.33 4.59 -6.20
N ARG A 114 7.68 4.17 -7.42
CA ARG A 114 7.58 2.75 -7.83
C ARG A 114 8.49 1.85 -7.01
N VAL A 115 9.71 2.29 -6.69
CA VAL A 115 10.63 1.54 -5.81
C VAL A 115 10.01 1.34 -4.42
N ALA A 116 9.50 2.41 -3.81
CA ALA A 116 8.87 2.33 -2.50
C ALA A 116 7.63 1.41 -2.48
N LEU A 117 6.79 1.48 -3.54
CA LEU A 117 5.66 0.56 -3.70
C LEU A 117 6.14 -0.89 -3.87
N ALA A 118 7.19 -1.12 -4.67
CA ALA A 118 7.78 -2.45 -4.85
C ALA A 118 8.29 -3.04 -3.53
N GLY A 119 8.89 -2.23 -2.65
CA GLY A 119 9.35 -2.65 -1.33
C GLY A 119 8.23 -3.22 -0.45
N VAL A 120 7.02 -2.65 -0.55
CA VAL A 120 5.84 -3.18 0.16
C VAL A 120 5.28 -4.42 -0.56
N LEU A 121 5.17 -4.40 -1.89
CA LEU A 121 4.67 -5.53 -2.69
C LEU A 121 5.55 -6.78 -2.57
N ALA A 122 6.87 -6.61 -2.43
CA ALA A 122 7.83 -7.71 -2.28
C ALA A 122 7.60 -8.55 -1.01
N MET A 123 6.95 -8.00 -0.01
CA MET A 123 6.51 -8.74 1.18
C MET A 123 5.32 -9.66 0.89
N GLU A 124 4.64 -9.51 -0.24
CA GLU A 124 3.43 -10.24 -0.65
C GLU A 124 2.28 -10.15 0.37
N PRO A 125 1.93 -8.95 0.85
CA PRO A 125 0.96 -8.80 1.94
C PRO A 125 -0.41 -9.36 1.56
N ASP A 126 -1.21 -9.77 2.55
CA ASP A 126 -2.61 -10.20 2.36
C ASP A 126 -3.52 -9.01 2.06
N VAL A 127 -3.22 -7.87 2.70
CA VAL A 127 -3.92 -6.60 2.52
C VAL A 127 -2.90 -5.52 2.16
N LEU A 128 -3.12 -4.83 1.05
CA LEU A 128 -2.32 -3.68 0.62
C LEU A 128 -3.12 -2.39 0.86
N VAL A 129 -2.63 -1.55 1.73
CA VAL A 129 -3.21 -0.23 2.02
C VAL A 129 -2.42 0.84 1.30
N LEU A 130 -3.09 1.67 0.51
CA LEU A 130 -2.50 2.71 -0.32
C LEU A 130 -3.08 4.07 0.07
N ASP A 131 -2.26 4.95 0.64
CA ASP A 131 -2.67 6.31 1.01
C ASP A 131 -2.31 7.28 -0.12
N GLU A 132 -3.32 7.68 -0.89
CA GLU A 132 -3.21 8.60 -2.03
C GLU A 132 -2.08 8.24 -3.02
N PRO A 133 -2.05 7.01 -3.55
CA PRO A 133 -0.91 6.50 -4.31
C PRO A 133 -0.65 7.27 -5.61
N THR A 134 -1.67 7.95 -6.14
CA THR A 134 -1.61 8.70 -7.41
C THR A 134 -1.31 10.19 -7.24
N ALA A 135 -1.20 10.69 -6.00
CA ALA A 135 -0.95 12.09 -5.72
C ALA A 135 0.33 12.58 -6.41
N GLY A 136 0.25 13.68 -7.14
CA GLY A 136 1.41 14.28 -7.84
C GLY A 136 1.90 13.52 -9.09
N LEU A 137 1.21 12.47 -9.54
CA LEU A 137 1.48 11.83 -10.81
C LEU A 137 0.73 12.54 -11.96
N ASP A 138 1.35 12.53 -13.13
CA ASP A 138 0.68 12.90 -14.38
C ASP A 138 -0.42 11.89 -14.75
N PRO A 139 -1.34 12.20 -15.66
CA PRO A 139 -2.45 11.32 -16.00
C PRO A 139 -2.00 9.92 -16.45
N ALA A 140 -0.94 9.83 -17.26
CA ALA A 140 -0.42 8.55 -17.76
C ALA A 140 0.20 7.71 -16.62
N GLY A 141 0.98 8.34 -15.74
CA GLY A 141 1.57 7.68 -14.56
C GLY A 141 0.51 7.18 -13.58
N ARG A 142 -0.57 7.95 -13.41
CA ARG A 142 -1.73 7.58 -12.59
C ARG A 142 -2.42 6.34 -13.13
N GLU A 143 -2.77 6.34 -14.42
CA GLU A 143 -3.44 5.20 -15.06
C GLU A 143 -2.57 3.94 -15.01
N ASN A 144 -1.28 4.06 -15.33
CA ASN A 144 -0.34 2.94 -15.28
C ASN A 144 -0.22 2.34 -13.87
N LEU A 145 -0.14 3.19 -12.83
CA LEU A 145 -0.07 2.73 -11.45
C LEU A 145 -1.34 1.99 -11.05
N MET A 146 -2.52 2.55 -11.36
CA MET A 146 -3.81 1.93 -11.03
C MET A 146 -4.02 0.63 -11.81
N ALA A 147 -3.57 0.53 -13.06
CA ALA A 147 -3.58 -0.71 -13.83
C ALA A 147 -2.75 -1.81 -13.12
N ASN A 148 -1.53 -1.49 -12.71
CA ASN A 148 -0.66 -2.43 -11.99
C ASN A 148 -1.29 -2.89 -10.65
N ILE A 149 -1.95 -1.99 -9.92
CA ILE A 149 -2.64 -2.32 -8.67
C ILE A 149 -3.84 -3.24 -8.94
N ARG A 150 -4.64 -2.97 -9.99
CA ARG A 150 -5.75 -3.84 -10.41
C ARG A 150 -5.27 -5.24 -10.80
N ASP A 151 -4.17 -5.32 -11.56
CA ASP A 151 -3.58 -6.60 -11.97
C ASP A 151 -3.03 -7.37 -10.77
N TYR A 152 -2.39 -6.70 -9.83
CA TYR A 152 -1.96 -7.31 -8.57
C TYR A 152 -3.14 -7.88 -7.78
N HIS A 153 -4.21 -7.09 -7.60
CA HIS A 153 -5.44 -7.53 -6.93
C HIS A 153 -6.02 -8.80 -7.57
N ARG A 154 -6.20 -8.79 -8.90
CA ARG A 154 -6.81 -9.90 -9.64
C ARG A 154 -5.94 -11.16 -9.65
N ASN A 155 -4.66 -11.00 -9.95
CA ASN A 155 -3.75 -12.13 -10.13
C ASN A 155 -3.35 -12.80 -8.82
N LYS A 156 -3.23 -12.04 -7.74
CA LYS A 156 -2.82 -12.54 -6.42
C LYS A 156 -3.99 -12.70 -5.44
N GLN A 157 -5.22 -12.33 -5.83
CA GLN A 157 -6.42 -12.35 -4.98
C GLN A 157 -6.22 -11.64 -3.63
N LYS A 158 -5.52 -10.51 -3.65
CA LYS A 158 -5.19 -9.71 -2.46
C LYS A 158 -6.23 -8.64 -2.22
N THR A 159 -6.48 -8.31 -0.97
CA THR A 159 -7.35 -7.17 -0.61
C THR A 159 -6.61 -5.86 -0.79
N ILE A 160 -7.25 -4.89 -1.47
CA ILE A 160 -6.70 -3.53 -1.61
C ILE A 160 -7.57 -2.57 -0.81
N VAL A 161 -6.95 -1.75 0.01
CA VAL A 161 -7.58 -0.62 0.68
C VAL A 161 -7.01 0.67 0.07
N LEU A 162 -7.78 1.27 -0.83
CA LEU A 162 -7.41 2.52 -1.50
C LEU A 162 -7.95 3.71 -0.73
N VAL A 163 -7.09 4.65 -0.36
CA VAL A 163 -7.47 5.95 0.17
C VAL A 163 -7.23 6.99 -0.91
N SER A 164 -8.28 7.70 -1.30
CA SER A 164 -8.19 8.78 -2.29
C SER A 164 -9.24 9.86 -2.01
N HIS A 165 -8.93 11.09 -2.41
CA HIS A 165 -9.89 12.19 -2.44
C HIS A 165 -10.53 12.35 -3.83
N SER A 166 -10.07 11.62 -4.84
CA SER A 166 -10.63 11.60 -6.19
C SER A 166 -11.85 10.68 -6.25
N MET A 167 -13.02 11.26 -6.51
CA MET A 167 -14.26 10.49 -6.67
C MET A 167 -14.19 9.56 -7.87
N ASP A 168 -13.63 10.03 -8.99
CA ASP A 168 -13.49 9.25 -10.22
C ASP A 168 -12.59 8.03 -10.01
N GLU A 169 -11.45 8.20 -9.32
CA GLU A 169 -10.54 7.10 -9.01
C GLU A 169 -11.22 6.03 -8.16
N ILE A 170 -11.94 6.45 -7.12
CA ILE A 170 -12.68 5.53 -6.24
C ILE A 170 -13.83 4.86 -7.00
N ALA A 171 -14.61 5.61 -7.79
CA ALA A 171 -15.74 5.06 -8.54
C ALA A 171 -15.32 3.98 -9.54
N GLN A 172 -14.16 4.16 -10.17
CA GLN A 172 -13.64 3.23 -11.19
C GLN A 172 -12.95 2.00 -10.61
N ASN A 173 -12.44 2.08 -9.37
CA ASN A 173 -11.53 1.07 -8.84
C ASN A 173 -12.03 0.37 -7.57
N ALA A 174 -13.11 0.84 -6.93
CA ALA A 174 -13.57 0.28 -5.67
C ALA A 174 -14.81 -0.60 -5.85
N ASP A 175 -14.83 -1.76 -5.22
CA ASP A 175 -16.03 -2.59 -5.09
C ASP A 175 -16.94 -2.07 -3.96
N ARG A 176 -16.32 -1.48 -2.94
CA ARG A 176 -17.01 -0.90 -1.78
C ARG A 176 -16.33 0.40 -1.34
N ILE A 177 -17.14 1.38 -0.99
CA ILE A 177 -16.69 2.69 -0.55
C ILE A 177 -17.02 2.89 0.93
N LEU A 178 -16.08 3.51 1.64
CA LEU A 178 -16.25 4.01 3.01
C LEU A 178 -16.01 5.51 2.99
N VAL A 179 -17.01 6.30 3.34
CA VAL A 179 -16.92 7.76 3.41
C VAL A 179 -16.72 8.20 4.85
N LEU A 180 -15.63 8.94 5.10
CA LEU A 180 -15.30 9.50 6.40
C LEU A 180 -15.55 11.00 6.46
N LYS A 181 -16.17 11.46 7.55
CA LYS A 181 -16.36 12.87 7.89
C LYS A 181 -16.19 13.06 9.39
N GLY A 182 -15.29 13.96 9.81
CA GLY A 182 -15.06 14.28 11.23
C GLY A 182 -14.74 13.04 12.08
N ALA A 183 -13.89 12.14 11.58
CA ALA A 183 -13.51 10.86 12.20
C ALA A 183 -14.66 9.85 12.41
N HIS A 184 -15.80 10.07 11.75
CA HIS A 184 -16.93 9.14 11.76
C HIS A 184 -17.18 8.57 10.36
N ILE A 185 -17.72 7.34 10.30
CA ILE A 185 -18.22 6.76 9.07
C ILE A 185 -19.56 7.44 8.75
N LEU A 186 -19.60 8.24 7.67
CA LEU A 186 -20.82 8.90 7.21
C LEU A 186 -21.71 7.94 6.44
N MET A 187 -21.09 7.14 5.54
CA MET A 187 -21.78 6.12 4.76
C MET A 187 -20.82 5.04 4.26
N SER A 188 -21.36 3.89 3.93
CA SER A 188 -20.63 2.76 3.35
C SER A 188 -21.55 2.02 2.40
N GLY A 189 -21.06 1.71 1.19
CA GLY A 189 -21.84 1.00 0.17
C GLY A 189 -21.00 0.73 -1.08
N THR A 190 -21.67 0.21 -2.10
CA THR A 190 -21.11 0.12 -3.46
C THR A 190 -20.97 1.51 -4.09
N PRO A 191 -20.18 1.68 -5.16
CA PRO A 191 -20.11 2.95 -5.88
C PRO A 191 -21.50 3.47 -6.30
N ALA A 192 -22.38 2.60 -6.77
CA ALA A 192 -23.75 2.98 -7.16
C ALA A 192 -24.58 3.51 -5.98
N GLU A 193 -24.44 2.94 -4.79
CA GLU A 193 -25.16 3.39 -3.58
C GLU A 193 -24.61 4.70 -3.00
N VAL A 194 -23.31 4.96 -3.18
CA VAL A 194 -22.65 6.12 -2.59
C VAL A 194 -22.71 7.34 -3.49
N PHE A 195 -22.77 7.14 -4.82
CA PHE A 195 -22.80 8.22 -5.82
C PHE A 195 -24.18 8.43 -6.48
N ALA A 196 -25.21 7.73 -5.99
CA ALA A 196 -26.60 7.85 -6.48
C ALA A 196 -27.23 9.22 -6.15
#